data_80c1666ce07ad9648144fa40f24ff464
#
_entry.id   80c1666ce07ad9648144fa40f24ff464
#
_cell.length_a   1.000
_cell.length_b   1.000
_cell.length_c   1.000
_cell.angle_alpha   90.00
_cell.angle_beta   90.00
_cell.angle_gamma   90.00
#
_symmetry.space_group_name_H-M   'P 1'
#
loop_
_entity.id
_entity.type
_entity.pdbx_description
1 polymer ?
#
loop_
_entity_poly.entity_id
_entity_poly.type
_entity_poly.pdbx_seq_one_letter_code
_entity_poly.pdbx_strand_id
1 'polypeptide(L)'
;TQLPDFVVKGGPAFPIAYNGSVARLSVGPHVTRKVKQFIKEGDFDVLHIHEPNSPSFSMTALAVAQGPLVATYHASASSSLVLTLAKPFLVPFLEKIRGGIAVSDMARRWQVEQLGGDPVLIPNGVDTSVYAQARRRSPAKASGDPLEVVFLGRLDEPRKGLDILLSALRQVHHDIRVTIMGGGRAREVEGVDFVGRVSDAEKAEILGRADVYV
;
A
#
# COMPACT_ATOMS: atom_id res chain seq x y z
N THR A 1 -5.32 8.34 19.34
CA THR A 1 -5.17 9.52 18.45
C THR A 1 -6.57 9.91 18.00
N GLN A 2 -6.95 11.14 18.23
CA GLN A 2 -8.22 11.69 17.77
C GLN A 2 -8.15 11.82 16.24
N LEU A 3 -9.15 11.27 15.54
CA LEU A 3 -9.21 11.38 14.07
C LEU A 3 -9.70 12.79 13.69
N PRO A 4 -9.28 13.30 12.52
CA PRO A 4 -9.87 14.52 11.95
C PRO A 4 -11.39 14.39 11.78
N ASP A 5 -12.11 15.48 11.89
CA ASP A 5 -13.58 15.52 11.87
C ASP A 5 -14.18 15.01 10.53
N PHE A 6 -13.42 15.12 9.44
CA PHE A 6 -13.81 14.59 8.13
C PHE A 6 -13.62 13.07 7.99
N VAL A 7 -13.05 12.38 9.00
CA VAL A 7 -12.83 10.94 8.97
C VAL A 7 -13.92 10.19 9.70
N VAL A 8 -14.70 9.42 8.98
CA VAL A 8 -15.75 8.57 9.53
C VAL A 8 -15.25 7.14 9.71
N LYS A 9 -15.32 6.63 10.96
CA LYS A 9 -14.95 5.23 11.26
C LYS A 9 -16.01 4.28 10.72
N GLY A 10 -15.62 3.41 9.79
CA GLY A 10 -16.51 2.40 9.22
C GLY A 10 -16.93 1.29 10.18
N GLY A 11 -16.10 0.94 11.15
CA GLY A 11 -16.34 -0.15 12.12
C GLY A 11 -15.23 -1.21 12.12
N PRO A 12 -15.47 -2.36 12.73
CA PRO A 12 -14.49 -3.43 12.80
C PRO A 12 -14.20 -4.04 11.43
N ALA A 13 -12.95 -4.46 11.24
CA ALA A 13 -12.52 -5.17 10.05
C ALA A 13 -11.79 -6.46 10.45
N PHE A 14 -12.05 -7.53 9.73
CA PHE A 14 -11.47 -8.85 9.98
C PHE A 14 -10.20 -9.02 9.11
N PRO A 15 -9.07 -9.44 9.69
CA PRO A 15 -7.87 -9.72 8.94
C PRO A 15 -8.01 -11.04 8.17
N ILE A 16 -7.74 -11.02 6.88
CA ILE A 16 -7.72 -12.21 6.02
C ILE A 16 -6.39 -12.24 5.29
N ALA A 17 -5.69 -13.37 5.35
CA ALA A 17 -4.47 -13.56 4.57
C ALA A 17 -4.82 -13.65 3.08
N TYR A 18 -4.21 -12.80 2.26
CA TYR A 18 -4.43 -12.74 0.81
C TYR A 18 -3.15 -12.35 0.09
N ASN A 19 -2.73 -13.18 -0.86
CA ASN A 19 -1.53 -12.96 -1.69
C ASN A 19 -0.26 -12.57 -0.89
N GLY A 20 0.00 -13.29 0.21
CA GLY A 20 1.17 -13.03 1.07
C GLY A 20 1.08 -11.75 1.90
N SER A 21 -0.08 -11.12 1.95
CA SER A 21 -0.39 -9.94 2.75
C SER A 21 -1.63 -10.18 3.63
N VAL A 22 -1.97 -9.23 4.49
CA VAL A 22 -3.19 -9.28 5.30
C VAL A 22 -4.13 -8.18 4.82
N ALA A 23 -5.22 -8.60 4.13
CA ALA A 23 -6.33 -7.72 3.82
C ALA A 23 -7.24 -7.57 5.03
N ARG A 24 -7.74 -6.37 5.27
CA ARG A 24 -8.74 -6.11 6.31
C ARG A 24 -10.09 -5.91 5.64
N LEU A 25 -10.94 -6.92 5.78
CA LEU A 25 -12.27 -6.92 5.17
C LEU A 25 -13.33 -6.50 6.18
N SER A 26 -14.32 -5.74 5.71
CA SER A 26 -15.46 -5.32 6.49
C SER A 26 -16.71 -5.43 5.62
N VAL A 27 -17.59 -6.35 5.96
CA VAL A 27 -18.78 -6.67 5.18
C VAL A 27 -20.00 -6.85 6.09
N GLY A 28 -21.18 -6.81 5.51
CA GLY A 28 -22.43 -7.11 6.20
C GLY A 28 -23.41 -5.93 6.27
N PRO A 29 -24.64 -6.16 6.80
CA PRO A 29 -25.71 -5.15 6.81
C PRO A 29 -25.37 -3.86 7.56
N HIS A 30 -24.55 -3.99 8.61
CA HIS A 30 -24.06 -2.83 9.37
C HIS A 30 -23.16 -1.92 8.52
N VAL A 31 -22.24 -2.52 7.76
CA VAL A 31 -21.35 -1.79 6.84
C VAL A 31 -22.19 -1.10 5.77
N THR A 32 -23.11 -1.83 5.15
CA THR A 32 -24.02 -1.27 4.13
C THR A 32 -24.80 -0.08 4.65
N ARG A 33 -25.33 -0.15 5.87
CA ARG A 33 -26.05 0.96 6.48
C ARG A 33 -25.17 2.18 6.69
N LYS A 34 -23.96 1.99 7.23
CA LYS A 34 -23.01 3.08 7.45
C LYS A 34 -22.55 3.74 6.15
N VAL A 35 -22.26 2.95 5.13
CA VAL A 35 -21.85 3.48 3.83
C VAL A 35 -22.97 4.28 3.19
N LYS A 36 -24.23 3.76 3.22
CA LYS A 36 -25.38 4.51 2.74
C LYS A 36 -25.60 5.82 3.48
N GLN A 37 -25.48 5.80 4.79
CA GLN A 37 -25.60 6.99 5.63
C GLN A 37 -24.51 8.01 5.31
N PHE A 38 -23.26 7.58 5.23
CA PHE A 38 -22.13 8.42 4.87
C PHE A 38 -22.30 9.12 3.51
N ILE A 39 -22.71 8.36 2.48
CA ILE A 39 -22.94 8.92 1.15
C ILE A 39 -24.11 9.91 1.16
N LYS A 40 -25.18 9.60 1.88
CA LYS A 40 -26.36 10.46 1.97
C LYS A 40 -26.09 11.76 2.72
N GLU A 41 -25.38 11.67 3.85
CA GLU A 41 -25.09 12.83 4.72
C GLU A 41 -23.98 13.72 4.14
N GLY A 42 -23.07 13.12 3.37
CA GLY A 42 -21.94 13.86 2.79
C GLY A 42 -22.31 14.71 1.57
N ASP A 43 -23.43 14.41 0.91
CA ASP A 43 -23.93 15.13 -0.29
C ASP A 43 -22.81 15.42 -1.30
N PHE A 44 -22.04 14.40 -1.63
CA PHE A 44 -20.81 14.51 -2.42
C PHE A 44 -21.11 14.68 -3.90
N ASP A 45 -20.45 15.62 -4.57
CA ASP A 45 -20.48 15.78 -6.03
C ASP A 45 -19.87 14.58 -6.77
N VAL A 46 -18.80 14.00 -6.17
CA VAL A 46 -18.09 12.84 -6.70
C VAL A 46 -17.72 11.90 -5.57
N LEU A 47 -17.94 10.61 -5.74
CA LEU A 47 -17.46 9.59 -4.83
C LEU A 47 -16.21 8.90 -5.40
N HIS A 48 -15.08 9.03 -4.71
CA HIS A 48 -13.84 8.36 -5.10
C HIS A 48 -13.63 7.09 -4.27
N ILE A 49 -13.51 5.96 -4.94
CA ILE A 49 -13.40 4.64 -4.32
C ILE A 49 -12.00 4.07 -4.60
N HIS A 50 -11.32 3.57 -3.57
CA HIS A 50 -10.08 2.82 -3.74
C HIS A 50 -10.36 1.32 -3.69
N GLU A 51 -9.82 0.56 -4.67
CA GLU A 51 -10.02 -0.89 -4.82
C GLU A 51 -11.51 -1.30 -4.81
N PRO A 52 -12.33 -0.84 -5.79
CA PRO A 52 -13.78 -1.07 -5.79
C PRO A 52 -14.17 -2.55 -5.84
N ASN A 53 -13.30 -3.42 -6.31
CA ASN A 53 -13.44 -4.88 -6.40
C ASN A 53 -13.00 -5.61 -5.12
N SER A 54 -12.54 -4.89 -4.10
CA SER A 54 -12.22 -5.50 -2.79
C SER A 54 -13.51 -5.69 -1.97
N PRO A 55 -13.78 -6.91 -1.44
CA PRO A 55 -14.98 -7.20 -0.65
C PRO A 55 -14.92 -6.51 0.74
N SER A 56 -15.14 -5.21 0.74
CA SER A 56 -15.05 -4.33 1.91
C SER A 56 -15.98 -3.13 1.75
N PHE A 57 -15.71 -2.03 2.46
CA PHE A 57 -16.39 -0.74 2.27
C PHE A 57 -16.41 -0.30 0.81
N SER A 58 -15.33 -0.53 0.08
CA SER A 58 -15.17 -0.11 -1.32
C SER A 58 -16.21 -0.77 -2.24
N MET A 59 -16.35 -2.09 -2.18
CA MET A 59 -17.37 -2.82 -2.94
C MET A 59 -18.78 -2.44 -2.50
N THR A 60 -19.00 -2.25 -1.21
CA THR A 60 -20.29 -1.80 -0.68
C THR A 60 -20.63 -0.41 -1.20
N ALA A 61 -19.67 0.53 -1.21
CA ALA A 61 -19.87 1.86 -1.76
C ALA A 61 -20.18 1.81 -3.26
N LEU A 62 -19.43 1.02 -4.03
CA LEU A 62 -19.69 0.77 -5.44
C LEU A 62 -21.13 0.26 -5.68
N ALA A 63 -21.58 -0.69 -4.85
CA ALA A 63 -22.92 -1.27 -4.99
C ALA A 63 -24.04 -0.25 -4.73
N VAL A 64 -23.90 0.59 -3.70
CA VAL A 64 -25.00 1.45 -3.22
C VAL A 64 -24.96 2.87 -3.77
N ALA A 65 -23.82 3.36 -4.27
CA ALA A 65 -23.71 4.72 -4.82
C ALA A 65 -24.48 4.88 -6.12
N GLN A 66 -25.07 6.08 -6.30
CA GLN A 66 -25.88 6.46 -7.48
C GLN A 66 -25.30 7.65 -8.25
N GLY A 67 -24.37 8.39 -7.65
CA GLY A 67 -23.73 9.56 -8.27
C GLY A 67 -22.51 9.21 -9.13
N PRO A 68 -21.78 10.23 -9.60
CA PRO A 68 -20.53 10.04 -10.33
C PRO A 68 -19.49 9.33 -9.50
N LEU A 69 -18.90 8.26 -10.03
CA LEU A 69 -17.90 7.44 -9.37
C LEU A 69 -16.55 7.55 -10.07
N VAL A 70 -15.49 7.75 -9.29
CA VAL A 70 -14.10 7.58 -9.70
C VAL A 70 -13.48 6.46 -8.89
N ALA A 71 -12.65 5.64 -9.50
CA ALA A 71 -11.99 4.54 -8.82
C ALA A 71 -10.48 4.55 -9.02
N THR A 72 -9.73 4.22 -7.96
CA THR A 72 -8.29 3.99 -8.05
C THR A 72 -7.96 2.54 -7.75
N TYR A 73 -7.17 1.93 -8.63
CA TYR A 73 -6.68 0.55 -8.55
C TYR A 73 -5.22 0.54 -8.15
N HIS A 74 -4.91 -0.11 -7.02
CA HIS A 74 -3.56 -0.21 -6.45
C HIS A 74 -2.97 -1.61 -6.56
N ALA A 75 -3.84 -2.63 -6.58
CA ALA A 75 -3.44 -4.02 -6.56
C ALA A 75 -3.13 -4.53 -7.96
N SER A 76 -2.15 -5.43 -8.01
CA SER A 76 -1.91 -6.32 -9.12
C SER A 76 -1.70 -7.74 -8.61
N ALA A 77 -2.22 -8.71 -9.31
CA ALA A 77 -2.01 -10.13 -9.04
C ALA A 77 -1.77 -10.86 -10.36
N SER A 78 -1.13 -12.03 -10.29
CA SER A 78 -0.89 -12.83 -11.50
C SER A 78 -2.19 -13.40 -12.08
N SER A 79 -3.14 -13.76 -11.23
CA SER A 79 -4.50 -14.18 -11.58
C SER A 79 -5.35 -14.36 -10.33
N SER A 80 -6.68 -14.34 -10.48
CA SER A 80 -7.60 -14.64 -9.39
C SER A 80 -8.79 -15.41 -9.92
N LEU A 81 -8.85 -16.73 -9.64
CA LEU A 81 -10.01 -17.56 -9.96
C LEU A 81 -11.30 -17.04 -9.33
N VAL A 82 -11.19 -16.53 -8.08
CA VAL A 82 -12.33 -15.94 -7.37
C VAL A 82 -12.86 -14.72 -8.12
N LEU A 83 -11.98 -13.86 -8.62
CA LEU A 83 -12.36 -12.68 -9.39
C LEU A 83 -12.96 -13.06 -10.74
N THR A 84 -12.39 -14.06 -11.41
CA THR A 84 -12.91 -14.57 -12.68
C THR A 84 -14.35 -15.09 -12.52
N LEU A 85 -14.61 -15.86 -11.47
CA LEU A 85 -15.96 -16.37 -11.18
C LEU A 85 -16.94 -15.26 -10.74
N ALA A 86 -16.43 -14.25 -10.02
CA ALA A 86 -17.24 -13.11 -9.56
C ALA A 86 -17.47 -12.05 -10.66
N LYS A 87 -16.69 -12.05 -11.74
CA LYS A 87 -16.72 -11.05 -12.80
C LYS A 87 -18.14 -10.75 -13.34
N PRO A 88 -18.96 -11.73 -13.72
CA PRO A 88 -20.30 -11.45 -14.26
C PRO A 88 -21.20 -10.70 -13.27
N PHE A 89 -20.96 -10.85 -11.97
CA PHE A 89 -21.71 -10.15 -10.92
C PHE A 89 -21.11 -8.77 -10.62
N LEU A 90 -19.81 -8.56 -10.86
CA LEU A 90 -19.11 -7.29 -10.58
C LEU A 90 -19.25 -6.28 -11.73
N VAL A 91 -19.22 -6.75 -12.97
CA VAL A 91 -19.22 -5.89 -14.16
C VAL A 91 -20.36 -4.85 -14.15
N PRO A 92 -21.62 -5.17 -13.86
CA PRO A 92 -22.70 -4.19 -13.84
C PRO A 92 -22.49 -3.04 -12.83
N PHE A 93 -21.76 -3.32 -11.74
CA PHE A 93 -21.41 -2.29 -10.75
C PHE A 93 -20.19 -1.48 -11.21
N LEU A 94 -19.20 -2.13 -11.84
CA LEU A 94 -18.01 -1.47 -12.35
C LEU A 94 -18.32 -0.49 -13.49
N GLU A 95 -19.35 -0.77 -14.29
CA GLU A 95 -19.85 0.13 -15.35
C GLU A 95 -20.36 1.48 -14.82
N LYS A 96 -20.65 1.58 -13.52
CA LYS A 96 -21.01 2.85 -12.86
C LYS A 96 -19.81 3.79 -12.72
N ILE A 97 -18.58 3.28 -12.80
CA ILE A 97 -17.36 4.05 -12.66
C ILE A 97 -17.13 4.88 -13.91
N ARG A 98 -17.13 6.20 -13.76
CA ARG A 98 -16.95 7.16 -14.86
C ARG A 98 -15.48 7.48 -15.14
N GLY A 99 -14.62 7.35 -14.15
CA GLY A 99 -13.18 7.55 -14.28
C GLY A 99 -12.40 6.49 -13.51
N GLY A 100 -11.47 5.82 -14.18
CA GLY A 100 -10.56 4.86 -13.56
C GLY A 100 -9.15 5.44 -13.48
N ILE A 101 -8.46 5.20 -12.39
CA ILE A 101 -7.07 5.54 -12.15
C ILE A 101 -6.33 4.26 -11.78
N ALA A 102 -5.18 4.03 -12.39
CA ALA A 102 -4.26 2.96 -11.96
C ALA A 102 -2.94 3.58 -11.52
N VAL A 103 -2.40 3.11 -10.39
CA VAL A 103 -1.17 3.71 -9.81
C VAL A 103 0.12 3.18 -10.42
N SER A 104 0.04 2.16 -11.27
CA SER A 104 1.19 1.59 -11.99
C SER A 104 0.72 0.88 -13.25
N ASP A 105 1.62 0.69 -14.21
CA ASP A 105 1.34 -0.09 -15.42
C ASP A 105 0.89 -1.51 -15.09
N MET A 106 1.44 -2.11 -14.05
CA MET A 106 1.08 -3.45 -13.60
C MET A 106 -0.35 -3.49 -13.09
N ALA A 107 -0.76 -2.51 -12.26
CA ALA A 107 -2.14 -2.39 -11.78
C ALA A 107 -3.11 -2.11 -12.94
N ARG A 108 -2.71 -1.26 -13.91
CA ARG A 108 -3.49 -0.97 -15.09
C ARG A 108 -3.72 -2.22 -15.95
N ARG A 109 -2.65 -2.93 -16.30
CA ARG A 109 -2.77 -4.17 -17.10
C ARG A 109 -3.66 -5.19 -16.40
N TRP A 110 -3.43 -5.43 -15.12
CA TRP A 110 -4.23 -6.37 -14.36
C TRP A 110 -5.72 -6.02 -14.36
N GLN A 111 -6.05 -4.74 -14.14
CA GLN A 111 -7.44 -4.27 -14.16
C GLN A 111 -8.09 -4.49 -15.55
N VAL A 112 -7.40 -4.08 -16.61
CA VAL A 112 -7.90 -4.21 -18.00
C VAL A 112 -8.13 -5.68 -18.37
N GLU A 113 -7.17 -6.55 -18.07
CA GLU A 113 -7.24 -7.97 -18.40
C GLU A 113 -8.33 -8.71 -17.60
N GLN A 114 -8.45 -8.42 -16.31
CA GLN A 114 -9.37 -9.14 -15.43
C GLN A 114 -10.81 -8.61 -15.50
N LEU A 115 -10.99 -7.31 -15.50
CA LEU A 115 -12.29 -6.68 -15.32
C LEU A 115 -12.70 -5.74 -16.47
N GLY A 116 -11.76 -5.34 -17.30
CA GLY A 116 -11.97 -4.38 -18.38
C GLY A 116 -11.82 -2.93 -17.93
N GLY A 117 -12.29 -2.00 -18.77
CA GLY A 117 -12.11 -0.57 -18.58
C GLY A 117 -10.81 -0.04 -19.16
N ASP A 118 -10.57 1.26 -19.02
CA ASP A 118 -9.34 1.92 -19.47
C ASP A 118 -8.89 2.98 -18.43
N PRO A 119 -8.33 2.55 -17.29
CA PRO A 119 -7.90 3.47 -16.25
C PRO A 119 -6.68 4.27 -16.71
N VAL A 120 -6.68 5.57 -16.37
CA VAL A 120 -5.55 6.47 -16.61
C VAL A 120 -4.43 6.14 -15.62
N LEU A 121 -3.19 6.17 -16.10
CA LEU A 121 -2.02 5.95 -15.24
C LEU A 121 -1.71 7.24 -14.46
N ILE A 122 -1.93 7.20 -13.15
CA ILE A 122 -1.57 8.27 -12.21
C ILE A 122 -0.85 7.63 -11.02
N PRO A 123 0.50 7.68 -10.98
CA PRO A 123 1.28 7.11 -9.89
C PRO A 123 0.97 7.75 -8.54
N ASN A 124 1.17 6.98 -7.46
CA ASN A 124 1.09 7.53 -6.11
C ASN A 124 2.13 8.64 -5.92
N GLY A 125 1.71 9.75 -5.32
CA GLY A 125 2.60 10.82 -4.90
C GLY A 125 3.25 10.53 -3.55
N VAL A 126 4.43 11.10 -3.34
CA VAL A 126 5.11 11.12 -2.05
C VAL A 126 5.71 12.51 -1.79
N ASP A 127 5.56 13.01 -0.57
CA ASP A 127 6.26 14.24 -0.17
C ASP A 127 7.73 13.92 0.09
N THR A 128 8.59 14.34 -0.83
CA THR A 128 10.03 14.12 -0.73
C THR A 128 10.74 15.18 0.13
N SER A 129 10.08 16.24 0.52
CA SER A 129 10.68 17.38 1.26
C SER A 129 11.26 16.95 2.59
N VAL A 130 10.56 16.08 3.31
CA VAL A 130 10.96 15.54 4.62
C VAL A 130 12.28 14.76 4.50
N TYR A 131 12.37 13.89 3.48
CA TYR A 131 13.58 13.08 3.23
C TYR A 131 14.74 13.93 2.74
N ALA A 132 14.49 14.91 1.87
CA ALA A 132 15.50 15.86 1.40
C ALA A 132 16.04 16.71 2.55
N GLN A 133 15.21 17.11 3.50
CA GLN A 133 15.66 17.82 4.71
C GLN A 133 16.51 16.94 5.62
N ALA A 134 16.09 15.68 5.84
CA ALA A 134 16.86 14.70 6.60
C ALA A 134 18.23 14.45 5.96
N ARG A 135 18.29 14.30 4.62
CA ARG A 135 19.54 14.15 3.87
C ARG A 135 20.50 15.34 4.08
N ARG A 136 19.98 16.57 4.04
CA ARG A 136 20.81 17.78 4.27
C ARG A 136 21.36 17.87 5.68
N ARG A 137 20.66 17.31 6.68
CA ARG A 137 21.09 17.27 8.08
C ARG A 137 22.04 16.11 8.38
N SER A 138 22.06 15.09 7.54
CA SER A 138 22.94 13.95 7.71
C SER A 138 24.41 14.39 7.60
N PRO A 139 25.31 13.90 8.47
CA PRO A 139 26.73 14.18 8.38
C PRO A 139 27.30 13.80 7.02
N ALA A 140 28.24 14.60 6.54
CA ALA A 140 29.02 14.20 5.38
C ALA A 140 29.85 12.96 5.71
N LYS A 141 29.87 11.98 4.82
CA LYS A 141 30.68 10.79 4.97
C LYS A 141 32.14 11.07 4.66
N ALA A 142 33.02 10.48 5.46
CA ALA A 142 34.44 10.46 5.17
C ALA A 142 34.79 9.34 4.18
N SER A 143 35.95 9.48 3.54
CA SER A 143 36.48 8.42 2.69
C SER A 143 36.82 7.19 3.56
N GLY A 144 36.21 6.05 3.25
CA GLY A 144 36.38 4.80 4.03
C GLY A 144 35.26 4.52 5.02
N ASP A 145 34.28 5.41 5.19
CA ASP A 145 33.10 5.10 5.98
C ASP A 145 32.28 3.96 5.32
N PRO A 146 31.68 3.06 6.11
CA PRO A 146 30.85 1.99 5.59
C PRO A 146 29.64 2.53 4.80
N LEU A 147 29.22 1.83 3.75
CA LEU A 147 28.01 2.16 3.03
C LEU A 147 26.78 1.84 3.87
N GLU A 148 25.87 2.79 4.00
CA GLU A 148 24.60 2.62 4.69
C GLU A 148 23.55 2.02 3.74
N VAL A 149 23.22 0.77 3.95
CA VAL A 149 22.20 0.03 3.20
C VAL A 149 20.92 -0.04 4.04
N VAL A 150 19.81 0.37 3.48
CA VAL A 150 18.53 0.41 4.20
C VAL A 150 17.46 -0.39 3.46
N PHE A 151 16.74 -1.21 4.22
CA PHE A 151 15.55 -1.91 3.77
C PHE A 151 14.32 -1.44 4.56
N LEU A 152 13.18 -1.24 3.89
CA LEU A 152 11.91 -0.93 4.53
C LEU A 152 10.81 -1.86 4.00
N GLY A 153 10.27 -2.71 4.88
CA GLY A 153 9.19 -3.61 4.49
C GLY A 153 8.66 -4.42 5.65
N ARG A 154 7.56 -5.14 5.43
CA ARG A 154 7.10 -6.15 6.40
C ARG A 154 8.03 -7.36 6.33
N LEU A 155 8.61 -7.74 7.47
CA LEU A 155 9.68 -8.75 7.56
C LEU A 155 9.17 -10.16 7.27
N ASP A 156 7.90 -10.44 7.58
CA ASP A 156 7.26 -11.74 7.39
C ASP A 156 6.55 -11.87 6.02
N GLU A 157 6.74 -10.92 5.11
CA GLU A 157 6.11 -10.90 3.80
C GLU A 157 7.14 -11.24 2.70
N PRO A 158 7.15 -12.49 2.16
CA PRO A 158 8.20 -12.96 1.24
C PRO A 158 8.36 -12.10 -0.01
N ARG A 159 7.27 -11.54 -0.54
CA ARG A 159 7.30 -10.67 -1.72
C ARG A 159 8.04 -9.35 -1.50
N LYS A 160 8.36 -8.98 -0.25
CA LYS A 160 9.19 -7.80 0.06
C LYS A 160 10.68 -8.05 -0.15
N GLY A 161 11.08 -9.31 -0.31
CA GLY A 161 12.43 -9.65 -0.72
C GLY A 161 13.49 -9.62 0.39
N LEU A 162 13.10 -9.60 1.66
CA LEU A 162 14.08 -9.60 2.76
C LEU A 162 15.02 -10.79 2.69
N ASP A 163 14.53 -11.99 2.38
CA ASP A 163 15.38 -13.18 2.25
C ASP A 163 16.37 -13.07 1.09
N ILE A 164 15.97 -12.39 0.01
CA ILE A 164 16.83 -12.12 -1.14
C ILE A 164 17.95 -11.16 -0.72
N LEU A 165 17.59 -10.07 -0.03
CA LEU A 165 18.59 -9.13 0.50
C LEU A 165 19.59 -9.83 1.41
N LEU A 166 19.12 -10.56 2.43
CA LEU A 166 19.99 -11.26 3.38
C LEU A 166 20.90 -12.29 2.68
N SER A 167 20.43 -12.92 1.62
CA SER A 167 21.26 -13.82 0.82
C SER A 167 22.30 -13.08 -0.02
N ALA A 168 21.96 -11.92 -0.57
CA ALA A 168 22.87 -11.09 -1.34
C ALA A 168 23.97 -10.48 -0.46
N LEU A 169 23.66 -10.09 0.78
CA LEU A 169 24.65 -9.53 1.74
C LEU A 169 25.82 -10.47 2.00
N ARG A 170 25.61 -11.79 1.94
CA ARG A 170 26.71 -12.79 2.10
C ARG A 170 27.75 -12.74 0.98
N GLN A 171 27.45 -12.10 -0.12
CA GLN A 171 28.30 -11.97 -1.30
C GLN A 171 28.96 -10.58 -1.39
N VAL A 172 28.63 -9.68 -0.46
CA VAL A 172 29.18 -8.33 -0.44
C VAL A 172 30.49 -8.34 0.34
N HIS A 173 31.57 -7.90 -0.28
CA HIS A 173 32.92 -7.84 0.30
C HIS A 173 33.34 -6.40 0.64
N HIS A 174 32.38 -5.46 0.67
CA HIS A 174 32.60 -4.08 1.08
C HIS A 174 32.17 -3.89 2.53
N ASP A 175 32.77 -2.89 3.18
CA ASP A 175 32.31 -2.48 4.50
C ASP A 175 30.93 -1.80 4.39
N ILE A 176 29.92 -2.45 4.95
CA ILE A 176 28.52 -2.00 4.88
C ILE A 176 27.88 -2.05 6.26
N ARG A 177 27.00 -1.11 6.52
CA ARG A 177 26.07 -1.14 7.65
C ARG A 177 24.66 -1.32 7.12
N VAL A 178 23.94 -2.31 7.62
CA VAL A 178 22.61 -2.64 7.12
C VAL A 178 21.56 -2.35 8.19
N THR A 179 20.60 -1.48 7.87
CA THR A 179 19.46 -1.17 8.75
C THR A 179 18.17 -1.66 8.12
N ILE A 180 17.43 -2.51 8.84
CA ILE A 180 16.16 -3.08 8.40
C ILE A 180 15.02 -2.50 9.24
N MET A 181 14.13 -1.77 8.58
CA MET A 181 12.94 -1.16 9.17
C MET A 181 11.68 -1.93 8.79
N GLY A 182 10.78 -2.12 9.74
CA GLY A 182 9.44 -2.66 9.48
C GLY A 182 8.94 -3.58 10.57
N GLY A 183 7.65 -3.89 10.51
CA GLY A 183 7.02 -4.84 11.44
C GLY A 183 7.18 -6.27 10.98
N GLY A 184 7.21 -7.19 11.94
CA GLY A 184 7.36 -8.63 11.73
C GLY A 184 8.41 -9.21 12.70
N ARG A 185 8.79 -10.45 12.49
CA ARG A 185 9.78 -11.12 13.33
C ARG A 185 11.20 -10.65 12.96
N ALA A 186 11.85 -9.95 13.88
CA ALA A 186 13.27 -9.66 13.76
C ALA A 186 14.09 -10.97 13.72
N ARG A 187 15.24 -10.93 13.06
CA ARG A 187 16.19 -12.06 12.97
C ARG A 187 17.53 -11.62 13.53
N GLU A 188 18.27 -12.57 14.04
CA GLU A 188 19.67 -12.34 14.44
C GLU A 188 20.56 -12.64 13.22
N VAL A 189 21.11 -11.58 12.63
CA VAL A 189 22.02 -11.68 11.48
C VAL A 189 23.20 -10.75 11.76
N GLU A 190 24.40 -11.28 11.70
CA GLU A 190 25.63 -10.51 11.93
C GLU A 190 25.73 -9.33 10.95
N GLY A 191 26.05 -8.15 11.46
CA GLY A 191 26.19 -6.93 10.65
C GLY A 191 24.85 -6.31 10.19
N VAL A 192 23.70 -6.80 10.68
CA VAL A 192 22.37 -6.31 10.31
C VAL A 192 21.60 -5.84 11.54
N ASP A 193 21.18 -4.58 11.52
CA ASP A 193 20.38 -3.97 12.59
C ASP A 193 18.88 -3.98 12.24
N PHE A 194 18.09 -4.71 13.03
CA PHE A 194 16.63 -4.77 12.90
C PHE A 194 15.99 -3.79 13.87
N VAL A 195 15.71 -2.58 13.42
CA VAL A 195 15.13 -1.50 14.25
C VAL A 195 13.63 -1.60 14.46
N GLY A 196 12.95 -2.53 13.79
CA GLY A 196 11.52 -2.72 13.93
C GLY A 196 10.71 -1.59 13.26
N ARG A 197 9.55 -1.27 13.87
CA ARG A 197 8.72 -0.15 13.41
C ARG A 197 9.26 1.14 13.99
N VAL A 198 9.55 2.07 13.13
CA VAL A 198 10.04 3.41 13.45
C VAL A 198 8.96 4.46 13.20
N SER A 199 9.07 5.63 13.82
CA SER A 199 8.26 6.80 13.52
C SER A 199 8.59 7.36 12.13
N ASP A 200 7.72 8.22 11.58
CA ASP A 200 7.98 8.86 10.29
C ASP A 200 9.24 9.76 10.33
N ALA A 201 9.51 10.38 11.47
CA ALA A 201 10.72 11.18 11.67
C ALA A 201 11.99 10.31 11.66
N GLU A 202 12.02 9.23 12.43
CA GLU A 202 13.14 8.28 12.44
C GLU A 202 13.35 7.63 11.07
N LYS A 203 12.26 7.26 10.38
CA LYS A 203 12.33 6.74 9.02
C LYS A 203 13.00 7.73 8.07
N ALA A 204 12.64 9.01 8.16
CA ALA A 204 13.24 10.06 7.34
C ALA A 204 14.74 10.22 7.63
N GLU A 205 15.15 10.17 8.90
CA GLU A 205 16.57 10.24 9.29
C GLU A 205 17.38 9.04 8.82
N ILE A 206 16.84 7.82 8.96
CA ILE A 206 17.49 6.60 8.49
C ILE A 206 17.65 6.63 6.96
N LEU A 207 16.58 6.97 6.23
CA LEU A 207 16.64 7.10 4.77
C LEU A 207 17.51 8.28 4.33
N GLY A 208 17.56 9.36 5.12
CA GLY A 208 18.38 10.53 4.83
C GLY A 208 19.89 10.24 4.84
N ARG A 209 20.34 9.32 5.69
CA ARG A 209 21.77 8.89 5.74
C ARG A 209 22.10 7.72 4.82
N ALA A 210 21.09 7.03 4.28
CA ALA A 210 21.29 5.87 3.43
C ALA A 210 22.02 6.21 2.13
N ASP A 211 22.93 5.32 1.72
CA ASP A 211 23.55 5.36 0.39
C ASP A 211 22.78 4.48 -0.59
N VAL A 212 22.22 3.38 -0.09
CA VAL A 212 21.45 2.43 -0.88
C VAL A 212 20.14 2.10 -0.16
N TYR A 213 19.03 2.22 -0.87
CA TYR A 213 17.72 1.74 -0.45
C TYR A 213 17.32 0.52 -1.28
N VAL A 214 16.90 -0.58 -0.60
CA VAL A 214 16.55 -1.86 -1.22
C VAL A 214 15.09 -2.19 -0.96
#